data_c6e8da4a26fb611ca3d3aab1507654bc
#
_entry.id   c6e8da4a26fb611ca3d3aab1507654bc
#
_cell.length_a   1.000
_cell.length_b   1.000
_cell.length_c   1.000
_cell.angle_alpha   90.00
_cell.angle_beta   90.00
_cell.angle_gamma   90.00
#
_symmetry.space_group_name_H-M   'P 1'
#
loop_
_entity.id
_entity.type
_entity.pdbx_description
1 polymer ?
#
loop_
_entity_poly.entity_id
_entity_poly.type
_entity_poly.pdbx_seq_one_letter_code
_entity_poly.pdbx_strand_id
1 'polypeptide(L)'
;RMPIGVFAAVVPWNAQMFLSCTKLGPALAAGCSVILKASEIAPIPMLEFAKLIDQAGFPDGVVSVITGDAENCSIPLTRHPQVDRIAFTGGPETARHVVRNSAESFAVTTLELGGKSPILVFEDADLDSAANGLIAANFGASGQSCVAGSRGLIHRSILPELIARIKDKASGIVVGDPLNTATHVGPLCTGAQIDRIVDTLDKAQSQGATIHFGGAPLERDGNYMAPTLVECPSEDTETLHIEMFGPVMSLIPFDTEEEAIMMANNSQFGLGSGVFTQNIARAHRVSDRIRSGICWVNTYRAISPIAPFGGFNQSGYGREAGQEAILDYTRTKTTWINTSDAPMQNPFVMR
;
A
#
# COMPACT_ATOMS: atom_id res chain seq x y z
N ARG A 1 -16.24 -5.91 25.30
CA ARG A 1 -15.18 -6.31 24.36
C ARG A 1 -13.99 -6.85 25.14
N MET A 2 -13.26 -7.77 24.54
CA MET A 2 -12.05 -8.39 25.08
C MET A 2 -10.97 -8.33 24.00
N PRO A 3 -9.66 -8.31 24.34
CA PRO A 3 -8.59 -8.50 23.36
C PRO A 3 -8.85 -9.71 22.48
N ILE A 4 -8.48 -9.65 21.20
CA ILE A 4 -8.61 -10.83 20.32
C ILE A 4 -7.67 -11.94 20.75
N GLY A 5 -6.49 -11.62 21.29
CA GLY A 5 -5.48 -12.57 21.75
C GLY A 5 -4.10 -12.28 21.19
N VAL A 6 -3.46 -13.29 20.60
CA VAL A 6 -2.14 -13.17 19.98
C VAL A 6 -2.27 -12.70 18.54
N PHE A 7 -1.57 -11.62 18.23
CA PHE A 7 -1.58 -10.96 16.93
C PHE A 7 -0.23 -11.09 16.22
N ALA A 8 -0.24 -11.62 15.01
CA ALA A 8 0.93 -11.65 14.12
C ALA A 8 0.89 -10.48 13.14
N ALA A 9 1.83 -9.55 13.29
CA ALA A 9 2.05 -8.43 12.39
C ALA A 9 3.20 -8.76 11.41
N VAL A 10 2.90 -8.93 10.12
CA VAL A 10 3.92 -9.23 9.10
C VAL A 10 4.09 -7.99 8.23
N VAL A 11 5.29 -7.40 8.27
CA VAL A 11 5.60 -6.16 7.58
C VAL A 11 6.66 -6.37 6.48
N PRO A 12 6.53 -5.66 5.34
CA PRO A 12 7.50 -5.70 4.25
C PRO A 12 8.72 -4.82 4.58
N TRP A 13 9.64 -4.70 3.65
CA TRP A 13 10.86 -3.93 3.77
C TRP A 13 10.70 -2.42 3.50
N ASN A 14 9.63 -1.98 2.86
CA ASN A 14 9.35 -0.56 2.62
C ASN A 14 8.50 0.03 3.75
N ALA A 15 8.72 1.29 4.11
CA ALA A 15 7.97 2.04 5.13
C ALA A 15 7.77 1.29 6.47
N GLN A 16 8.73 0.48 6.90
CA GLN A 16 8.62 -0.48 8.01
C GLN A 16 8.13 0.14 9.32
N MET A 17 8.68 1.30 9.72
CA MET A 17 8.28 1.98 10.94
C MET A 17 6.81 2.37 10.93
N PHE A 18 6.36 3.01 9.83
CA PHE A 18 4.97 3.42 9.67
C PHE A 18 4.03 2.21 9.72
N LEU A 19 4.32 1.18 8.93
CA LEU A 19 3.49 -0.04 8.84
C LEU A 19 3.48 -0.83 10.15
N SER A 20 4.57 -0.84 10.89
CA SER A 20 4.60 -1.45 12.23
C SER A 20 3.75 -0.66 13.22
N CYS A 21 3.90 0.66 13.27
CA CYS A 21 3.14 1.50 14.20
C CYS A 21 1.63 1.46 13.94
N THR A 22 1.19 1.40 12.67
CA THR A 22 -0.24 1.29 12.34
C THR A 22 -0.85 -0.04 12.79
N LYS A 23 -0.04 -1.10 12.89
CA LYS A 23 -0.47 -2.42 13.38
C LYS A 23 -0.36 -2.51 14.91
N LEU A 24 0.75 -2.08 15.49
CA LEU A 24 1.00 -2.18 16.92
C LEU A 24 0.07 -1.28 17.75
N GLY A 25 -0.16 -0.05 17.29
CA GLY A 25 -0.97 0.92 18.04
C GLY A 25 -2.32 0.38 18.47
N PRO A 26 -3.22 0.01 17.53
CA PRO A 26 -4.54 -0.51 17.89
C PRO A 26 -4.48 -1.87 18.59
N ALA A 27 -3.52 -2.75 18.26
CA ALA A 27 -3.36 -4.04 18.90
C ALA A 27 -3.01 -3.91 20.40
N LEU A 28 -2.02 -3.08 20.72
CA LEU A 28 -1.59 -2.83 22.10
C LEU A 28 -2.67 -2.07 22.88
N ALA A 29 -3.32 -1.09 22.27
CA ALA A 29 -4.45 -0.39 22.88
C ALA A 29 -5.63 -1.31 23.19
N ALA A 30 -5.84 -2.36 22.40
CA ALA A 30 -6.84 -3.40 22.65
C ALA A 30 -6.41 -4.42 23.72
N GLY A 31 -5.12 -4.44 24.11
CA GLY A 31 -4.55 -5.39 25.08
C GLY A 31 -4.11 -6.73 24.48
N CYS A 32 -3.76 -6.76 23.20
CA CYS A 32 -3.22 -7.95 22.53
C CYS A 32 -1.72 -8.11 22.79
N SER A 33 -1.23 -9.34 22.75
CA SER A 33 0.19 -9.63 22.57
C SER A 33 0.52 -9.66 21.07
N VAL A 34 1.68 -9.11 20.70
CA VAL A 34 2.06 -8.92 19.30
C VAL A 34 3.36 -9.63 18.96
N ILE A 35 3.36 -10.37 17.86
CA ILE A 35 4.57 -10.88 17.22
C ILE A 35 4.76 -10.10 15.92
N LEU A 36 5.76 -9.22 15.88
CA LEU A 36 6.12 -8.45 14.69
C LEU A 36 7.19 -9.19 13.89
N LYS A 37 6.83 -9.70 12.73
CA LYS A 37 7.77 -10.32 11.79
C LYS A 37 8.30 -9.26 10.83
N ALA A 38 9.58 -8.92 10.98
CA ALA A 38 10.31 -8.04 10.08
C ALA A 38 10.63 -8.74 8.75
N SER A 39 10.77 -7.96 7.67
CA SER A 39 11.26 -8.50 6.41
C SER A 39 12.71 -8.96 6.55
N GLU A 40 13.02 -10.12 6.00
CA GLU A 40 14.38 -10.69 5.94
C GLU A 40 15.33 -9.85 5.07
N ILE A 41 14.79 -9.09 4.13
CA ILE A 41 15.57 -8.23 3.21
C ILE A 41 16.12 -7.00 3.95
N ALA A 42 15.37 -6.44 4.92
CA ALA A 42 15.78 -5.27 5.67
C ALA A 42 15.33 -5.36 7.15
N PRO A 43 15.89 -6.27 7.96
CA PRO A 43 15.42 -6.52 9.32
C PRO A 43 15.92 -5.48 10.34
N ILE A 44 17.05 -4.84 10.09
CA ILE A 44 17.77 -4.00 11.08
C ILE A 44 16.90 -2.89 11.68
N PRO A 45 16.14 -2.10 10.92
CA PRO A 45 15.29 -1.05 11.50
C PRO A 45 14.27 -1.59 12.51
N MET A 46 13.75 -2.78 12.30
CA MET A 46 12.79 -3.39 13.23
C MET A 46 13.45 -3.99 14.46
N LEU A 47 14.67 -4.48 14.34
CA LEU A 47 15.46 -4.94 15.49
C LEU A 47 15.88 -3.76 16.37
N GLU A 48 16.21 -2.61 15.78
CA GLU A 48 16.45 -1.38 16.55
C GLU A 48 15.16 -0.85 17.20
N PHE A 49 14.02 -0.95 16.48
CA PHE A 49 12.73 -0.59 17.03
C PHE A 49 12.35 -1.46 18.25
N ALA A 50 12.71 -2.75 18.23
CA ALA A 50 12.50 -3.63 19.38
C ALA A 50 13.17 -3.10 20.67
N LYS A 51 14.38 -2.54 20.56
CA LYS A 51 15.06 -1.92 21.71
C LYS A 51 14.31 -0.71 22.26
N LEU A 52 13.67 0.07 21.38
CA LEU A 52 12.84 1.21 21.81
C LEU A 52 11.56 0.75 22.51
N ILE A 53 10.96 -0.35 22.05
CA ILE A 53 9.79 -0.97 22.69
C ILE A 53 10.15 -1.46 24.10
N ASP A 54 11.29 -2.11 24.27
CA ASP A 54 11.82 -2.53 25.58
C ASP A 54 12.01 -1.34 26.50
N GLN A 55 12.68 -0.29 26.03
CA GLN A 55 12.89 0.96 26.79
C GLN A 55 11.58 1.69 27.16
N ALA A 56 10.51 1.48 26.38
CA ALA A 56 9.19 2.04 26.69
C ALA A 56 8.48 1.35 27.86
N GLY A 57 9.04 0.24 28.38
CA GLY A 57 8.57 -0.44 29.59
C GLY A 57 7.35 -1.32 29.37
N PHE A 58 7.14 -1.84 28.18
CA PHE A 58 6.13 -2.90 27.99
C PHE A 58 6.54 -4.16 28.76
N PRO A 59 5.60 -4.89 29.36
CA PRO A 59 5.90 -6.15 30.01
C PRO A 59 6.53 -7.17 29.04
N ASP A 60 7.41 -8.03 29.54
CA ASP A 60 8.06 -9.05 28.75
C ASP A 60 7.04 -9.93 28.01
N GLY A 61 7.29 -10.18 26.73
CA GLY A 61 6.44 -11.02 25.88
C GLY A 61 5.18 -10.33 25.32
N VAL A 62 4.89 -9.07 25.69
CA VAL A 62 3.78 -8.32 25.08
C VAL A 62 4.07 -7.98 23.63
N VAL A 63 5.31 -7.61 23.30
CA VAL A 63 5.76 -7.40 21.92
C VAL A 63 7.03 -8.19 21.67
N SER A 64 7.02 -9.05 20.70
CA SER A 64 8.19 -9.78 20.23
C SER A 64 8.48 -9.43 18.78
N VAL A 65 9.72 -9.06 18.46
CA VAL A 65 10.17 -8.80 17.08
C VAL A 65 11.02 -9.97 16.62
N ILE A 66 10.59 -10.59 15.51
CA ILE A 66 11.29 -11.73 14.92
C ILE A 66 11.68 -11.43 13.47
N THR A 67 12.72 -12.09 12.99
CA THR A 67 13.15 -12.06 11.58
C THR A 67 13.53 -13.45 11.13
N GLY A 68 13.37 -13.71 9.86
CA GLY A 68 13.66 -15.00 9.23
C GLY A 68 12.99 -15.12 7.88
N ASP A 69 13.35 -16.15 7.14
CA ASP A 69 12.78 -16.46 5.84
C ASP A 69 11.32 -16.98 5.93
N ALA A 70 10.76 -17.26 4.77
CA ALA A 70 9.39 -17.73 4.68
C ALA A 70 9.21 -19.10 5.37
N GLU A 71 10.13 -20.03 5.11
CA GLU A 71 10.02 -21.44 5.51
C GLU A 71 10.19 -21.61 7.03
N ASN A 72 11.19 -20.96 7.60
CA ASN A 72 11.56 -21.13 9.00
C ASN A 72 10.85 -20.16 9.95
N CYS A 73 10.25 -19.07 9.43
CA CYS A 73 9.66 -18.04 10.27
C CYS A 73 8.21 -17.69 9.86
N SER A 74 7.97 -17.24 8.61
CA SER A 74 6.65 -16.70 8.24
C SER A 74 5.57 -17.78 8.14
N ILE A 75 5.89 -18.95 7.57
CA ILE A 75 4.95 -20.06 7.43
C ILE A 75 4.58 -20.63 8.81
N PRO A 76 5.53 -21.00 9.69
CA PRO A 76 5.21 -21.41 11.05
C PRO A 76 4.37 -20.39 11.83
N LEU A 77 4.72 -19.10 11.75
CA LEU A 77 3.98 -18.04 12.44
C LEU A 77 2.52 -17.97 11.96
N THR A 78 2.31 -17.96 10.64
CA THR A 78 0.96 -17.78 10.05
C THR A 78 0.08 -19.02 10.16
N ARG A 79 0.66 -20.19 10.48
CA ARG A 79 -0.05 -21.46 10.78
C ARG A 79 -0.23 -21.72 12.26
N HIS A 80 0.38 -20.93 13.12
CA HIS A 80 0.46 -21.26 14.54
C HIS A 80 -0.93 -21.26 15.18
N PRO A 81 -1.32 -22.33 15.89
CA PRO A 81 -2.68 -22.49 16.42
C PRO A 81 -3.06 -21.47 17.50
N GLN A 82 -2.07 -20.83 18.13
CA GLN A 82 -2.29 -19.78 19.12
C GLN A 82 -2.33 -18.36 18.53
N VAL A 83 -2.17 -18.20 17.21
CA VAL A 83 -2.32 -16.90 16.55
C VAL A 83 -3.80 -16.69 16.22
N ASP A 84 -4.39 -15.67 16.82
CA ASP A 84 -5.80 -15.33 16.67
C ASP A 84 -6.06 -14.35 15.53
N ARG A 85 -5.06 -13.54 15.16
CA ARG A 85 -5.15 -12.54 14.11
C ARG A 85 -3.83 -12.40 13.36
N ILE A 86 -3.92 -12.15 12.05
CA ILE A 86 -2.76 -11.85 11.20
C ILE A 86 -3.06 -10.58 10.42
N ALA A 87 -2.21 -9.55 10.53
CA ALA A 87 -2.19 -8.44 9.57
C ALA A 87 -0.93 -8.56 8.71
N PHE A 88 -1.13 -8.70 7.43
CA PHE A 88 -0.08 -8.88 6.44
C PHE A 88 -0.05 -7.68 5.49
N THR A 89 1.14 -7.09 5.32
CA THR A 89 1.41 -6.13 4.25
C THR A 89 2.49 -6.68 3.33
N GLY A 90 2.21 -6.75 2.03
CA GLY A 90 3.14 -7.30 1.04
C GLY A 90 2.53 -7.57 -0.32
N GLY A 91 3.12 -8.47 -1.08
CA GLY A 91 2.64 -8.85 -2.41
C GLY A 91 1.43 -9.80 -2.39
N PRO A 92 0.55 -9.75 -3.43
CA PRO A 92 -0.64 -10.61 -3.51
C PRO A 92 -0.33 -12.11 -3.51
N GLU A 93 0.79 -12.52 -4.10
CA GLU A 93 1.20 -13.93 -4.13
C GLU A 93 1.43 -14.47 -2.71
N THR A 94 2.22 -13.75 -1.91
CA THR A 94 2.47 -14.12 -0.51
C THR A 94 1.19 -14.05 0.33
N ALA A 95 0.33 -13.07 0.07
CA ALA A 95 -0.96 -12.95 0.76
C ALA A 95 -1.84 -14.19 0.60
N ARG A 96 -1.85 -14.81 -0.59
CA ARG A 96 -2.60 -16.07 -0.82
C ARG A 96 -2.10 -17.20 0.08
N HIS A 97 -0.79 -17.27 0.33
CA HIS A 97 -0.23 -18.24 1.28
C HIS A 97 -0.64 -17.94 2.72
N VAL A 98 -0.60 -16.65 3.11
CA VAL A 98 -1.04 -16.23 4.46
C VAL A 98 -2.50 -16.61 4.71
N VAL A 99 -3.39 -16.35 3.76
CA VAL A 99 -4.82 -16.73 3.88
C VAL A 99 -5.00 -18.24 3.97
N ARG A 100 -4.29 -19.03 3.15
CA ARG A 100 -4.34 -20.50 3.24
C ARG A 100 -3.86 -20.99 4.60
N ASN A 101 -2.77 -20.41 5.11
CA ASN A 101 -2.20 -20.80 6.39
C ASN A 101 -3.13 -20.44 7.57
N SER A 102 -3.78 -19.28 7.53
CA SER A 102 -4.70 -18.82 8.59
C SER A 102 -5.94 -19.73 8.75
N ALA A 103 -6.28 -20.49 7.71
CA ALA A 103 -7.40 -21.43 7.76
C ALA A 103 -7.20 -22.55 8.82
N GLU A 104 -5.95 -22.90 9.14
CA GLU A 104 -5.64 -23.94 10.14
C GLU A 104 -5.99 -23.52 11.57
N SER A 105 -5.89 -22.21 11.88
CA SER A 105 -6.19 -21.65 13.21
C SER A 105 -7.47 -20.82 13.26
N PHE A 106 -8.12 -20.60 12.11
CA PHE A 106 -9.21 -19.63 11.94
C PHE A 106 -8.82 -18.19 12.35
N ALA A 107 -7.53 -17.86 12.23
CA ALA A 107 -7.04 -16.52 12.51
C ALA A 107 -7.70 -15.50 11.58
N VAL A 108 -8.21 -14.40 12.15
CA VAL A 108 -8.77 -13.30 11.36
C VAL A 108 -7.64 -12.59 10.61
N THR A 109 -7.84 -12.32 9.32
CA THR A 109 -6.80 -11.68 8.50
C THR A 109 -7.19 -10.27 8.06
N THR A 110 -6.20 -9.37 8.02
CA THR A 110 -6.22 -8.10 7.29
C THR A 110 -5.08 -8.12 6.30
N LEU A 111 -5.35 -7.75 5.06
CA LEU A 111 -4.38 -7.75 3.97
C LEU A 111 -4.25 -6.35 3.40
N GLU A 112 -3.05 -5.79 3.44
CA GLU A 112 -2.67 -4.56 2.79
C GLU A 112 -1.65 -4.88 1.70
N LEU A 113 -2.11 -4.84 0.44
CA LEU A 113 -1.35 -5.36 -0.69
C LEU A 113 -0.96 -4.26 -1.68
N GLY A 114 -0.41 -4.67 -2.80
CA GLY A 114 0.04 -3.77 -3.84
C GLY A 114 -1.06 -2.95 -4.51
N GLY A 115 -0.65 -2.09 -5.41
CA GLY A 115 -1.55 -1.23 -6.16
C GLY A 115 -0.99 -0.85 -7.54
N LYS A 116 -1.90 -0.38 -8.38
CA LYS A 116 -1.59 0.29 -9.66
C LYS A 116 -2.44 1.55 -9.73
N SER A 117 -2.20 2.46 -8.79
CA SER A 117 -3.06 3.60 -8.49
C SER A 117 -3.16 4.56 -9.67
N PRO A 118 -4.38 4.89 -10.14
CA PRO A 118 -4.59 5.87 -11.19
C PRO A 118 -4.56 7.30 -10.63
N ILE A 119 -4.01 8.24 -11.40
CA ILE A 119 -4.14 9.67 -11.18
C ILE A 119 -4.78 10.28 -12.42
N LEU A 120 -5.99 10.81 -12.27
CA LEU A 120 -6.74 11.46 -13.32
C LEU A 120 -6.43 12.96 -13.32
N VAL A 121 -6.01 13.48 -14.45
CA VAL A 121 -5.76 14.93 -14.62
C VAL A 121 -6.67 15.47 -15.71
N PHE A 122 -7.64 16.27 -15.31
CA PHE A 122 -8.62 16.86 -16.21
C PHE A 122 -8.10 18.17 -16.83
N GLU A 123 -8.73 18.61 -17.90
CA GLU A 123 -8.36 19.79 -18.70
C GLU A 123 -8.33 21.11 -17.91
N ASP A 124 -9.09 21.19 -16.82
CA ASP A 124 -9.18 22.35 -15.93
C ASP A 124 -8.23 22.31 -14.72
N ALA A 125 -7.37 21.27 -14.64
CA ALA A 125 -6.45 21.14 -13.53
C ALA A 125 -5.37 22.23 -13.54
N ASP A 126 -4.89 22.62 -12.35
CA ASP A 126 -3.64 23.34 -12.23
C ASP A 126 -2.48 22.41 -12.60
N LEU A 127 -1.83 22.68 -13.74
CA LEU A 127 -0.83 21.78 -14.32
C LEU A 127 0.47 21.70 -13.50
N ASP A 128 0.83 22.75 -12.76
CA ASP A 128 1.99 22.72 -11.87
C ASP A 128 1.73 21.81 -10.66
N SER A 129 0.57 21.94 -10.05
CA SER A 129 0.14 21.05 -8.95
C SER A 129 -0.01 19.62 -9.44
N ALA A 130 -0.57 19.38 -10.62
CA ALA A 130 -0.70 18.07 -11.21
C ALA A 130 0.66 17.41 -11.49
N ALA A 131 1.61 18.14 -12.09
CA ALA A 131 2.98 17.65 -12.33
C ALA A 131 3.70 17.32 -11.02
N ASN A 132 3.61 18.19 -10.00
CA ASN A 132 4.18 17.94 -8.68
C ASN A 132 3.54 16.72 -8.03
N GLY A 133 2.21 16.60 -8.12
CA GLY A 133 1.46 15.46 -7.59
C GLY A 133 1.88 14.14 -8.23
N LEU A 134 2.00 14.08 -9.55
CA LEU A 134 2.45 12.92 -10.30
C LEU A 134 3.89 12.52 -9.91
N ILE A 135 4.80 13.48 -9.87
CA ILE A 135 6.21 13.25 -9.46
C ILE A 135 6.28 12.70 -8.03
N ALA A 136 5.61 13.36 -7.08
CA ALA A 136 5.57 12.93 -5.70
C ALA A 136 4.93 11.55 -5.54
N ALA A 137 3.88 11.28 -6.30
CA ALA A 137 3.13 10.02 -6.25
C ALA A 137 3.96 8.82 -6.67
N ASN A 138 4.83 8.98 -7.69
CA ASN A 138 5.58 7.84 -8.23
C ASN A 138 7.07 7.88 -7.90
N PHE A 139 7.76 9.01 -8.06
CA PHE A 139 9.21 9.05 -7.83
C PHE A 139 9.58 9.17 -6.34
N GLY A 140 8.67 9.65 -5.50
CA GLY A 140 8.83 9.63 -4.05
C GLY A 140 9.02 8.20 -3.53
N ALA A 141 9.92 8.01 -2.56
CA ALA A 141 10.34 6.71 -2.03
C ALA A 141 10.85 5.75 -3.13
N SER A 142 11.48 6.29 -4.18
CA SER A 142 11.99 5.55 -5.34
C SER A 142 10.90 4.69 -6.03
N GLY A 143 9.64 5.11 -5.97
CA GLY A 143 8.49 4.36 -6.50
C GLY A 143 8.12 3.10 -5.70
N GLN A 144 8.79 2.82 -4.60
CA GLN A 144 8.62 1.62 -3.79
C GLN A 144 7.50 1.80 -2.75
N SER A 145 6.30 2.11 -3.23
CA SER A 145 5.13 2.38 -2.41
C SER A 145 3.90 1.68 -2.98
N CYS A 146 3.12 1.03 -2.13
CA CYS A 146 1.86 0.39 -2.51
C CYS A 146 0.83 1.37 -3.08
N VAL A 147 0.88 2.64 -2.64
CA VAL A 147 0.04 3.73 -3.17
C VAL A 147 0.75 4.55 -4.25
N ALA A 148 1.82 4.04 -4.88
CA ALA A 148 2.45 4.77 -5.97
C ALA A 148 1.44 5.08 -7.08
N GLY A 149 1.27 6.36 -7.42
CA GLY A 149 0.42 6.81 -8.51
C GLY A 149 1.09 6.58 -9.86
N SER A 150 1.23 5.32 -10.23
CA SER A 150 2.04 4.87 -11.35
C SER A 150 1.31 4.86 -12.70
N ARG A 151 -0.02 5.15 -12.71
CA ARG A 151 -0.83 5.35 -13.91
C ARG A 151 -1.37 6.79 -13.94
N GLY A 152 -0.84 7.63 -14.80
CA GLY A 152 -1.39 8.95 -15.09
C GLY A 152 -2.40 8.85 -16.25
N LEU A 153 -3.67 9.10 -15.96
CA LEU A 153 -4.74 9.22 -16.97
C LEU A 153 -4.93 10.71 -17.22
N ILE A 154 -4.53 11.18 -18.38
CA ILE A 154 -4.39 12.61 -18.65
C ILE A 154 -5.36 13.03 -19.75
N HIS A 155 -6.15 14.08 -19.52
CA HIS A 155 -7.00 14.60 -20.59
C HIS A 155 -6.15 14.98 -21.81
N ARG A 156 -6.54 14.51 -23.00
CA ARG A 156 -5.72 14.58 -24.24
C ARG A 156 -5.25 16.00 -24.54
N SER A 157 -6.08 17.02 -24.30
CA SER A 157 -5.75 18.39 -24.64
C SER A 157 -4.56 18.97 -23.87
N ILE A 158 -4.25 18.42 -22.69
CA ILE A 158 -3.17 18.92 -21.81
C ILE A 158 -1.96 17.98 -21.75
N LEU A 159 -2.02 16.79 -22.36
CA LEU A 159 -0.98 15.75 -22.26
C LEU A 159 0.42 16.27 -22.70
N PRO A 160 0.58 16.94 -23.87
CA PRO A 160 1.89 17.40 -24.29
C PRO A 160 2.50 18.44 -23.33
N GLU A 161 1.67 19.38 -22.84
CA GLU A 161 2.12 20.41 -21.90
C GLU A 161 2.50 19.79 -20.54
N LEU A 162 1.70 18.85 -20.04
CA LEU A 162 1.96 18.18 -18.77
C LEU A 162 3.24 17.34 -18.84
N ILE A 163 3.48 16.61 -19.95
CA ILE A 163 4.74 15.89 -20.18
C ILE A 163 5.93 16.87 -20.13
N ALA A 164 5.82 18.01 -20.80
CA ALA A 164 6.91 19.02 -20.81
C ALA A 164 7.21 19.51 -19.37
N ARG A 165 6.18 19.80 -18.57
CA ARG A 165 6.33 20.22 -17.16
C ARG A 165 6.94 19.13 -16.29
N ILE A 166 6.51 17.88 -16.46
CA ILE A 166 7.09 16.72 -15.72
C ILE A 166 8.57 16.57 -16.08
N LYS A 167 8.94 16.66 -17.37
CA LYS A 167 10.33 16.57 -17.80
C LYS A 167 11.20 17.67 -17.21
N ASP A 168 10.74 18.91 -17.24
CA ASP A 168 11.44 20.06 -16.66
C ASP A 168 11.70 19.84 -15.15
N LYS A 169 10.65 19.56 -14.40
CA LYS A 169 10.75 19.28 -12.95
C LYS A 169 11.59 18.05 -12.62
N ALA A 170 11.47 16.99 -13.39
CA ALA A 170 12.22 15.75 -13.18
C ALA A 170 13.72 15.92 -13.47
N SER A 171 14.13 16.89 -14.31
CA SER A 171 15.54 17.18 -14.59
C SER A 171 16.33 17.59 -13.33
N GLY A 172 15.65 18.11 -12.32
CA GLY A 172 16.24 18.47 -11.03
C GLY A 172 16.28 17.34 -10.00
N ILE A 173 15.82 16.13 -10.34
CA ILE A 173 15.81 15.00 -9.41
C ILE A 173 17.23 14.43 -9.25
N VAL A 174 17.75 14.49 -8.03
CA VAL A 174 19.06 13.90 -7.66
C VAL A 174 18.83 12.45 -7.26
N VAL A 175 19.39 11.52 -8.06
CA VAL A 175 19.44 10.09 -7.70
C VAL A 175 20.79 9.81 -7.06
N GLY A 176 20.79 9.30 -5.82
CA GLY A 176 22.05 9.18 -5.09
C GLY A 176 22.00 8.35 -3.82
N ASP A 177 23.08 8.47 -3.04
CA ASP A 177 23.22 7.83 -1.73
C ASP A 177 22.09 8.29 -0.80
N PRO A 178 21.31 7.37 -0.18
CA PRO A 178 20.23 7.71 0.73
C PRO A 178 20.67 8.43 2.00
N LEU A 179 21.94 8.37 2.36
CA LEU A 179 22.50 9.12 3.50
C LEU A 179 22.87 10.58 3.15
N ASN A 180 22.88 10.92 1.87
CA ASN A 180 23.10 12.30 1.45
C ASN A 180 21.76 13.06 1.42
N THR A 181 21.69 14.16 2.20
CA THR A 181 20.47 14.99 2.30
C THR A 181 20.05 15.68 1.00
N ALA A 182 20.92 15.76 0.00
CA ALA A 182 20.61 16.26 -1.33
C ALA A 182 19.94 15.21 -2.24
N THR A 183 19.90 13.94 -1.82
CA THR A 183 19.31 12.86 -2.62
C THR A 183 17.79 12.91 -2.55
N HIS A 184 17.14 12.90 -3.71
CA HIS A 184 15.68 12.82 -3.84
C HIS A 184 15.19 11.38 -4.05
N VAL A 185 15.96 10.58 -4.80
CA VAL A 185 15.64 9.18 -5.15
C VAL A 185 16.83 8.29 -4.81
N GLY A 186 16.64 7.34 -3.92
CA GLY A 186 17.63 6.35 -3.54
C GLY A 186 17.61 5.10 -4.44
N PRO A 187 18.40 4.05 -4.08
CA PRO A 187 18.41 2.78 -4.81
C PRO A 187 17.11 2.00 -4.58
N LEU A 188 16.83 1.05 -5.46
CA LEU A 188 15.84 0.01 -5.24
C LEU A 188 16.38 -1.02 -4.24
N CYS A 189 15.48 -1.68 -3.52
CA CYS A 189 15.85 -2.59 -2.45
C CYS A 189 16.58 -3.85 -2.96
N THR A 190 16.23 -4.34 -4.16
CA THR A 190 16.83 -5.55 -4.74
C THR A 190 17.16 -5.36 -6.23
N GLY A 191 18.21 -6.06 -6.73
CA GLY A 191 18.55 -6.08 -8.14
C GLY A 191 17.47 -6.75 -9.00
N ALA A 192 16.84 -7.81 -8.50
CA ALA A 192 15.76 -8.49 -9.22
C ALA A 192 14.57 -7.54 -9.56
N GLN A 193 14.39 -6.47 -8.78
CA GLN A 193 13.40 -5.46 -9.10
C GLN A 193 13.78 -4.63 -10.33
N ILE A 194 15.07 -4.34 -10.52
CA ILE A 194 15.58 -3.66 -11.73
C ILE A 194 15.31 -4.52 -12.95
N ASP A 195 15.68 -5.80 -12.90
CA ASP A 195 15.50 -6.73 -14.02
C ASP A 195 14.03 -6.78 -14.45
N ARG A 196 13.13 -6.90 -13.48
CA ARG A 196 11.69 -6.88 -13.73
C ARG A 196 11.21 -5.58 -14.37
N ILE A 197 11.72 -4.44 -13.93
CA ILE A 197 11.38 -3.13 -14.51
C ILE A 197 11.85 -3.05 -15.95
N VAL A 198 13.11 -3.43 -16.23
CA VAL A 198 13.68 -3.40 -17.58
C VAL A 198 12.85 -4.30 -18.50
N ASP A 199 12.61 -5.55 -18.11
CA ASP A 199 11.80 -6.49 -18.91
C ASP A 199 10.40 -5.94 -19.22
N THR A 200 9.77 -5.24 -18.26
CA THR A 200 8.45 -4.64 -18.45
C THR A 200 8.50 -3.43 -19.40
N LEU A 201 9.55 -2.62 -19.31
CA LEU A 201 9.76 -1.48 -20.21
C LEU A 201 10.05 -1.93 -21.65
N ASP A 202 10.85 -2.96 -21.84
CA ASP A 202 11.15 -3.53 -23.16
C ASP A 202 9.88 -4.06 -23.84
N LYS A 203 9.03 -4.73 -23.09
CA LYS A 203 7.70 -5.17 -23.58
C LYS A 203 6.83 -3.97 -23.95
N ALA A 204 6.75 -2.95 -23.11
CA ALA A 204 5.98 -1.75 -23.41
C ALA A 204 6.47 -1.04 -24.67
N GLN A 205 7.80 -0.93 -24.86
CA GLN A 205 8.37 -0.35 -26.08
C GLN A 205 8.01 -1.19 -27.31
N SER A 206 8.03 -2.52 -27.20
CA SER A 206 7.61 -3.42 -28.30
C SER A 206 6.12 -3.26 -28.64
N GLN A 207 5.30 -2.79 -27.68
CA GLN A 207 3.89 -2.44 -27.85
C GLN A 207 3.69 -1.01 -28.39
N GLY A 208 4.76 -0.27 -28.67
CA GLY A 208 4.71 1.10 -29.20
C GLY A 208 4.74 2.22 -28.15
N ALA A 209 5.02 1.91 -26.89
CA ALA A 209 5.16 2.93 -25.85
C ALA A 209 6.39 3.81 -26.09
N THR A 210 6.28 5.09 -25.76
CA THR A 210 7.37 6.07 -25.84
C THR A 210 7.94 6.35 -24.47
N ILE A 211 9.23 6.12 -24.28
CA ILE A 211 9.95 6.54 -23.09
C ILE A 211 10.45 7.97 -23.27
N HIS A 212 9.90 8.92 -22.52
CA HIS A 212 10.25 10.33 -22.60
C HIS A 212 11.56 10.67 -21.89
N PHE A 213 11.88 9.95 -20.80
CA PHE A 213 13.17 10.01 -20.09
C PHE A 213 13.31 8.78 -19.18
N GLY A 214 14.55 8.51 -18.75
CA GLY A 214 14.88 7.35 -17.93
C GLY A 214 14.93 6.07 -18.76
N GLY A 215 14.29 5.00 -18.28
CA GLY A 215 14.17 3.73 -18.99
C GLY A 215 15.28 2.72 -18.71
N ALA A 216 16.32 3.09 -17.96
CA ALA A 216 17.47 2.23 -17.72
C ALA A 216 18.01 2.34 -16.30
N PRO A 217 18.66 1.30 -15.79
CA PRO A 217 19.47 1.41 -14.58
C PRO A 217 20.63 2.39 -14.80
N LEU A 218 21.11 3.00 -13.71
CA LEU A 218 22.26 3.89 -13.75
C LEU A 218 23.57 3.08 -13.70
N GLU A 219 24.56 3.48 -14.49
CA GLU A 219 25.90 2.87 -14.52
C GLU A 219 26.72 3.28 -13.28
N ARG A 220 26.36 2.71 -12.12
CA ARG A 220 27.03 2.92 -10.84
C ARG A 220 26.78 1.74 -9.92
N ASP A 221 27.60 1.58 -8.89
CA ASP A 221 27.43 0.55 -7.87
C ASP A 221 26.11 0.72 -7.11
N GLY A 222 25.36 -0.36 -6.97
CA GLY A 222 24.05 -0.41 -6.29
C GLY A 222 22.87 -0.49 -7.25
N ASN A 223 21.68 -0.65 -6.68
CA ASN A 223 20.44 -0.91 -7.43
C ASN A 223 19.75 0.39 -7.87
N TYR A 224 20.42 1.25 -8.61
CA TYR A 224 19.88 2.54 -9.01
C TYR A 224 19.15 2.47 -10.35
N MET A 225 17.89 2.91 -10.35
CA MET A 225 17.05 3.04 -11.54
C MET A 225 16.75 4.52 -11.79
N ALA A 226 16.92 4.97 -13.03
CA ALA A 226 16.54 6.32 -13.40
C ALA A 226 15.02 6.53 -13.26
N PRO A 227 14.54 7.65 -12.70
CA PRO A 227 13.15 8.04 -12.84
C PRO A 227 12.72 7.98 -14.30
N THR A 228 11.58 7.34 -14.56
CA THR A 228 11.18 6.98 -15.93
C THR A 228 9.76 7.43 -16.20
N LEU A 229 9.56 8.08 -17.33
CA LEU A 229 8.25 8.50 -17.84
C LEU A 229 7.94 7.79 -19.15
N VAL A 230 6.85 7.04 -19.17
CA VAL A 230 6.36 6.26 -20.31
C VAL A 230 5.03 6.82 -20.78
N GLU A 231 4.90 7.11 -22.07
CA GLU A 231 3.59 7.37 -22.71
C GLU A 231 3.13 6.09 -23.41
N CYS A 232 1.92 5.66 -23.06
CA CYS A 232 1.32 4.42 -23.52
C CYS A 232 0.37 4.68 -24.69
N PRO A 233 0.47 3.92 -25.80
CA PRO A 233 -0.38 4.10 -26.98
C PRO A 233 -1.79 3.54 -26.78
N SER A 234 -1.97 2.58 -25.88
CA SER A 234 -3.24 1.91 -25.60
C SER A 234 -3.31 1.38 -24.18
N GLU A 235 -4.51 1.03 -23.72
CA GLU A 235 -4.74 0.42 -22.40
C GLU A 235 -4.07 -0.95 -22.24
N ASP A 236 -3.75 -1.66 -23.32
CA ASP A 236 -3.09 -2.97 -23.28
C ASP A 236 -1.58 -2.89 -23.01
N THR A 237 -1.03 -1.69 -22.88
CA THR A 237 0.41 -1.51 -22.61
C THR A 237 0.80 -2.09 -21.26
N GLU A 238 1.78 -2.99 -21.25
CA GLU A 238 2.20 -3.79 -20.08
C GLU A 238 2.43 -2.96 -18.82
N THR A 239 3.03 -1.77 -18.97
CA THR A 239 3.32 -0.88 -17.83
C THR A 239 2.09 -0.30 -17.13
N LEU A 240 0.91 -0.39 -17.72
CA LEU A 240 -0.35 0.04 -17.10
C LEU A 240 -0.95 -1.02 -16.16
N HIS A 241 -0.52 -2.28 -16.27
CA HIS A 241 -1.08 -3.40 -15.52
C HIS A 241 -0.16 -3.94 -14.43
N ILE A 242 1.15 -3.95 -14.68
CA ILE A 242 2.13 -4.51 -13.74
C ILE A 242 2.53 -3.49 -12.67
N GLU A 243 2.41 -3.87 -11.41
CA GLU A 243 3.00 -3.12 -10.30
C GLU A 243 4.53 -3.26 -10.35
N MET A 244 5.22 -2.22 -10.83
CA MET A 244 6.68 -2.27 -10.98
C MET A 244 7.44 -2.03 -9.70
N PHE A 245 6.83 -1.40 -8.71
CA PHE A 245 7.42 -1.06 -7.41
C PHE A 245 8.79 -0.37 -7.55
N GLY A 246 8.83 0.60 -8.44
CA GLY A 246 10.01 1.38 -8.82
C GLY A 246 9.62 2.70 -9.48
N PRO A 247 10.59 3.59 -9.81
CA PRO A 247 10.32 4.96 -10.23
C PRO A 247 9.91 5.03 -11.72
N VAL A 248 8.83 4.35 -12.08
CA VAL A 248 8.30 4.31 -13.46
C VAL A 248 6.85 4.75 -13.47
N MET A 249 6.57 5.84 -14.15
CA MET A 249 5.24 6.42 -14.35
C MET A 249 4.79 6.19 -15.78
N SER A 250 3.58 5.67 -15.94
CA SER A 250 2.95 5.45 -17.25
C SER A 250 1.83 6.47 -17.44
N LEU A 251 1.83 7.18 -18.56
CA LEU A 251 0.79 8.12 -18.94
C LEU A 251 -0.04 7.54 -20.10
N ILE A 252 -1.34 7.75 -20.05
CA ILE A 252 -2.26 7.42 -21.13
C ILE A 252 -3.31 8.53 -21.27
N PRO A 253 -3.63 8.99 -22.50
CA PRO A 253 -4.66 10.00 -22.71
C PRO A 253 -6.07 9.44 -22.58
N PHE A 254 -7.00 10.31 -22.17
CA PHE A 254 -8.44 10.12 -22.26
C PHE A 254 -9.13 11.35 -22.83
N ASP A 255 -10.36 11.21 -23.31
CA ASP A 255 -11.12 12.29 -23.94
C ASP A 255 -12.36 12.72 -23.14
N THR A 256 -12.93 11.83 -22.30
CA THR A 256 -14.15 12.11 -21.52
C THR A 256 -14.04 11.67 -20.06
N GLU A 257 -14.85 12.29 -19.18
CA GLU A 257 -14.93 11.90 -17.76
C GLU A 257 -15.30 10.41 -17.59
N GLU A 258 -16.23 9.91 -18.41
CA GLU A 258 -16.67 8.50 -18.38
C GLU A 258 -15.54 7.54 -18.76
N GLU A 259 -14.80 7.86 -19.81
CA GLU A 259 -13.63 7.09 -20.24
C GLU A 259 -12.56 7.06 -19.15
N ALA A 260 -12.23 8.20 -18.55
CA ALA A 260 -11.26 8.29 -17.47
C ALA A 260 -11.64 7.39 -16.28
N ILE A 261 -12.92 7.37 -15.89
CA ILE A 261 -13.43 6.52 -14.81
C ILE A 261 -13.35 5.03 -15.19
N MET A 262 -13.72 4.67 -16.43
CA MET A 262 -13.59 3.29 -16.90
C MET A 262 -12.14 2.82 -16.86
N MET A 263 -11.23 3.59 -17.42
CA MET A 263 -9.79 3.31 -17.42
C MET A 263 -9.22 3.23 -16.02
N ALA A 264 -9.64 4.12 -15.11
CA ALA A 264 -9.20 4.09 -13.70
C ALA A 264 -9.59 2.78 -13.03
N ASN A 265 -10.79 2.29 -13.28
CA ASN A 265 -11.34 1.07 -12.72
C ASN A 265 -10.89 -0.21 -13.44
N ASN A 266 -10.27 -0.09 -14.63
CA ASN A 266 -9.71 -1.21 -15.37
C ASN A 266 -8.38 -1.68 -14.75
N SER A 267 -8.49 -2.25 -13.57
CA SER A 267 -7.35 -2.76 -12.79
C SER A 267 -7.80 -3.86 -11.84
N GLN A 268 -6.95 -4.85 -11.65
CA GLN A 268 -7.14 -5.85 -10.59
C GLN A 268 -6.92 -5.28 -9.18
N PHE A 269 -6.32 -4.11 -9.07
CA PHE A 269 -6.03 -3.41 -7.81
C PHE A 269 -7.09 -2.34 -7.49
N GLY A 270 -7.02 -1.79 -6.29
CA GLY A 270 -7.90 -0.71 -5.84
C GLY A 270 -7.46 -0.12 -4.51
N LEU A 271 -6.15 0.24 -4.38
CA LEU A 271 -5.63 0.80 -3.12
C LEU A 271 -5.80 2.32 -3.07
N GLY A 272 -5.10 3.05 -3.93
CA GLY A 272 -5.15 4.51 -4.00
C GLY A 272 -5.60 5.02 -5.36
N SER A 273 -6.02 6.28 -5.39
CA SER A 273 -6.31 7.04 -6.61
C SER A 273 -6.11 8.53 -6.38
N GLY A 274 -5.97 9.31 -7.46
CA GLY A 274 -5.88 10.76 -7.40
C GLY A 274 -6.73 11.43 -8.49
N VAL A 275 -7.23 12.61 -8.20
CA VAL A 275 -8.01 13.43 -9.14
C VAL A 275 -7.51 14.87 -9.08
N PHE A 276 -7.10 15.42 -10.22
CA PHE A 276 -6.75 16.83 -10.36
C PHE A 276 -7.77 17.54 -11.25
N THR A 277 -8.52 18.46 -10.68
CA THR A 277 -9.55 19.29 -11.35
C THR A 277 -9.87 20.48 -10.47
N GLN A 278 -10.22 21.62 -11.06
CA GLN A 278 -10.74 22.79 -10.34
C GLN A 278 -12.27 22.73 -10.17
N ASN A 279 -12.94 21.80 -10.83
CA ASN A 279 -14.39 21.62 -10.73
C ASN A 279 -14.73 20.72 -9.54
N ILE A 280 -15.20 21.31 -8.44
CA ILE A 280 -15.54 20.57 -7.22
C ILE A 280 -16.63 19.52 -7.44
N ALA A 281 -17.61 19.78 -8.29
CA ALA A 281 -18.67 18.82 -8.60
C ALA A 281 -18.10 17.60 -9.35
N ARG A 282 -17.16 17.80 -10.27
CA ARG A 282 -16.41 16.74 -10.94
C ARG A 282 -15.58 15.95 -9.92
N ALA A 283 -14.86 16.63 -9.03
CA ALA A 283 -14.06 15.98 -8.02
C ALA A 283 -14.87 14.99 -7.18
N HIS A 284 -16.06 15.37 -6.73
CA HIS A 284 -16.97 14.50 -5.98
C HIS A 284 -17.48 13.34 -6.84
N ARG A 285 -18.01 13.60 -8.05
CA ARG A 285 -18.54 12.53 -8.92
C ARG A 285 -17.48 11.50 -9.28
N VAL A 286 -16.27 11.95 -9.61
CA VAL A 286 -15.18 11.07 -10.04
C VAL A 286 -14.64 10.28 -8.87
N SER A 287 -14.37 10.92 -7.72
CA SER A 287 -13.86 10.23 -6.54
C SER A 287 -14.84 9.17 -6.01
N ASP A 288 -16.14 9.40 -6.09
CA ASP A 288 -17.18 8.45 -5.66
C ASP A 288 -17.25 7.22 -6.57
N ARG A 289 -16.90 7.38 -7.86
CA ARG A 289 -17.00 6.33 -8.88
C ARG A 289 -15.71 5.51 -9.08
N ILE A 290 -14.57 6.00 -8.59
CA ILE A 290 -13.31 5.23 -8.64
C ILE A 290 -13.31 4.17 -7.54
N ARG A 291 -13.06 2.93 -7.91
CA ARG A 291 -12.99 1.79 -6.99
C ARG A 291 -11.63 1.69 -6.33
N SER A 292 -11.34 2.59 -5.42
CA SER A 292 -10.12 2.60 -4.60
C SER A 292 -10.46 2.88 -3.13
N GLY A 293 -9.64 2.35 -2.22
CA GLY A 293 -9.85 2.58 -0.79
C GLY A 293 -9.55 4.01 -0.35
N ILE A 294 -8.71 4.73 -1.13
CA ILE A 294 -8.35 6.12 -0.87
C ILE A 294 -8.39 6.88 -2.19
N CYS A 295 -9.00 8.07 -2.18
CA CYS A 295 -8.94 9.01 -3.29
C CYS A 295 -8.47 10.38 -2.79
N TRP A 296 -7.40 10.90 -3.38
CA TRP A 296 -6.91 12.25 -3.12
C TRP A 296 -7.38 13.21 -4.22
N VAL A 297 -7.81 14.39 -3.82
CA VAL A 297 -8.22 15.45 -4.76
C VAL A 297 -7.26 16.61 -4.66
N ASN A 298 -6.66 17.00 -5.78
CA ASN A 298 -5.66 18.08 -5.91
C ASN A 298 -4.46 17.97 -4.95
N THR A 299 -4.19 16.77 -4.49
CA THR A 299 -3.04 16.38 -3.67
C THR A 299 -2.76 14.89 -3.87
N TYR A 300 -1.66 14.39 -3.33
CA TYR A 300 -1.37 12.95 -3.30
C TYR A 300 -0.51 12.57 -2.09
N ARG A 301 -0.63 11.32 -1.59
CA ARG A 301 0.13 10.75 -0.47
C ARG A 301 -0.09 11.43 0.89
N ALA A 302 -1.13 12.25 1.05
CA ALA A 302 -1.52 12.73 2.36
C ALA A 302 -2.13 11.57 3.17
N ILE A 303 -1.47 11.16 4.24
CA ILE A 303 -1.90 10.04 5.09
C ILE A 303 -2.08 10.57 6.52
N SER A 304 -3.14 10.12 7.18
CA SER A 304 -3.43 10.49 8.56
C SER A 304 -3.76 9.24 9.39
N PRO A 305 -3.25 9.10 10.61
CA PRO A 305 -3.56 7.96 11.47
C PRO A 305 -5.03 7.91 11.91
N ILE A 306 -5.78 9.00 11.76
CA ILE A 306 -7.22 9.06 12.08
C ILE A 306 -8.12 8.68 10.89
N ALA A 307 -7.55 8.55 9.69
CA ALA A 307 -8.29 8.14 8.49
C ALA A 307 -8.05 6.65 8.22
N PRO A 308 -9.11 5.85 7.96
CA PRO A 308 -8.94 4.45 7.58
C PRO A 308 -8.10 4.30 6.30
N PHE A 309 -7.23 3.30 6.31
CA PHE A 309 -6.37 2.94 5.18
C PHE A 309 -6.64 1.50 4.76
N GLY A 310 -6.72 1.23 3.45
CA GLY A 310 -6.87 -0.12 2.90
C GLY A 310 -7.49 -0.11 1.51
N GLY A 311 -7.39 -1.25 0.82
CA GLY A 311 -7.74 -1.39 -0.58
C GLY A 311 -9.04 -2.15 -0.85
N PHE A 312 -9.33 -2.25 -2.16
CA PHE A 312 -10.34 -3.14 -2.75
C PHE A 312 -9.66 -4.17 -3.65
N ASN A 313 -10.39 -5.18 -4.07
CA ASN A 313 -9.93 -6.21 -5.02
C ASN A 313 -8.60 -6.86 -4.57
N GLN A 314 -7.62 -6.99 -5.47
CA GLN A 314 -6.31 -7.59 -5.16
C GLN A 314 -5.37 -6.66 -4.36
N SER A 315 -5.82 -5.46 -3.99
CA SER A 315 -5.12 -4.64 -2.99
C SER A 315 -5.44 -5.03 -1.55
N GLY A 316 -6.29 -6.03 -1.35
CA GLY A 316 -6.55 -6.62 -0.05
C GLY A 316 -7.90 -6.26 0.55
N TYR A 317 -8.05 -6.55 1.83
CA TYR A 317 -9.28 -6.33 2.61
C TYR A 317 -8.96 -6.04 4.08
N GLY A 318 -9.96 -5.55 4.80
CA GLY A 318 -9.80 -4.95 6.12
C GLY A 318 -9.39 -3.49 6.01
N ARG A 319 -9.18 -2.86 7.14
CA ARG A 319 -8.67 -1.47 7.20
C ARG A 319 -7.67 -1.34 8.34
N GLU A 320 -6.64 -0.56 8.09
CA GLU A 320 -5.69 -0.13 9.11
C GLU A 320 -5.88 1.37 9.39
N ALA A 321 -5.40 1.85 10.52
CA ALA A 321 -5.63 3.21 11.00
C ALA A 321 -7.12 3.56 11.18
N GLY A 322 -7.42 4.81 11.55
CA GLY A 322 -8.77 5.23 11.89
C GLY A 322 -9.22 4.73 13.27
N GLN A 323 -10.25 5.38 13.81
CA GLN A 323 -10.79 5.04 15.14
C GLN A 323 -11.35 3.62 15.22
N GLU A 324 -11.89 3.11 14.11
CA GLU A 324 -12.55 1.80 14.07
C GLU A 324 -11.54 0.65 14.04
N ALA A 325 -10.29 0.89 13.67
CA ALA A 325 -9.27 -0.16 13.57
C ALA A 325 -9.12 -0.97 14.86
N ILE A 326 -9.31 -0.35 16.04
CA ILE A 326 -9.23 -1.05 17.32
C ILE A 326 -10.29 -2.16 17.46
N LEU A 327 -11.42 -2.03 16.77
CA LEU A 327 -12.51 -3.01 16.84
C LEU A 327 -12.06 -4.36 16.27
N ASP A 328 -11.21 -4.33 15.28
CA ASP A 328 -10.63 -5.52 14.63
C ASP A 328 -9.69 -6.31 15.56
N TYR A 329 -9.17 -5.67 16.59
CA TYR A 329 -8.30 -6.29 17.60
C TYR A 329 -9.06 -6.73 18.87
N THR A 330 -10.40 -6.72 18.80
CA THR A 330 -11.27 -7.10 19.92
C THR A 330 -12.32 -8.12 19.51
N ARG A 331 -12.74 -8.96 20.48
CA ARG A 331 -13.90 -9.86 20.34
C ARG A 331 -15.04 -9.41 21.27
N THR A 332 -16.26 -9.51 20.80
CA THR A 332 -17.45 -9.25 21.63
C THR A 332 -17.80 -10.51 22.40
N LYS A 333 -17.98 -10.37 23.72
CA LYS A 333 -18.53 -11.41 24.59
C LYS A 333 -19.88 -10.95 25.10
N THR A 334 -20.90 -11.79 25.00
CA THR A 334 -22.21 -11.55 25.59
C THR A 334 -22.35 -12.36 26.88
N THR A 335 -22.77 -11.69 27.95
CA THR A 335 -23.02 -12.34 29.24
C THR A 335 -24.48 -12.10 29.62
N TRP A 336 -25.19 -13.17 29.91
CA TRP A 336 -26.53 -13.15 30.44
C TRP A 336 -26.48 -13.50 31.93
N ILE A 337 -27.01 -12.63 32.78
CA ILE A 337 -27.04 -12.84 34.23
C ILE A 337 -28.49 -12.91 34.66
N ASN A 338 -28.91 -14.03 35.24
CA ASN A 338 -30.18 -14.11 35.94
C ASN A 338 -29.98 -13.56 37.36
N THR A 339 -30.71 -12.50 37.72
CA THR A 339 -30.70 -11.86 39.05
C THR A 339 -31.87 -12.29 39.92
N SER A 340 -32.67 -13.25 39.49
CA SER A 340 -33.80 -13.79 40.26
C SER A 340 -33.30 -14.82 41.29
N ASP A 341 -33.79 -14.76 42.51
CA ASP A 341 -33.59 -15.77 43.56
C ASP A 341 -34.38 -17.06 43.30
N ALA A 342 -35.31 -17.05 42.33
CA ALA A 342 -36.12 -18.21 41.97
C ALA A 342 -35.28 -19.21 41.15
N PRO A 343 -35.50 -20.52 41.33
CA PRO A 343 -34.88 -21.54 40.49
C PRO A 343 -35.16 -21.31 39.00
N MET A 344 -34.23 -21.67 38.16
CA MET A 344 -34.42 -21.63 36.71
C MET A 344 -35.63 -22.51 36.34
N GLN A 345 -36.49 -22.02 35.47
CA GLN A 345 -37.69 -22.75 35.04
C GLN A 345 -37.31 -23.99 34.24
N ASN A 346 -38.20 -25.01 34.30
CA ASN A 346 -38.01 -26.24 33.52
C ASN A 346 -38.00 -25.90 32.03
N PRO A 347 -36.92 -26.23 31.31
CA PRO A 347 -36.75 -25.86 29.89
C PRO A 347 -37.75 -26.57 28.97
N PHE A 348 -38.41 -27.65 29.45
CA PHE A 348 -39.37 -28.42 28.65
C PHE A 348 -40.82 -27.94 28.82
N VAL A 349 -41.07 -26.92 29.64
CA VAL A 349 -42.35 -26.27 29.74
C VAL A 349 -42.37 -25.08 28.82
N MET A 350 -43.04 -25.21 27.66
CA MET A 350 -43.24 -24.07 26.77
C MET A 350 -44.15 -23.02 27.40
N ARG A 351 -43.77 -21.75 27.28
CA ARG A 351 -44.56 -20.59 27.73
C ARG A 351 -45.67 -20.28 26.72
#